data_b745dbaf2f8d64aa82f1ea87c9c98575
#
_entry.id   b745dbaf2f8d64aa82f1ea87c9c98575
#
_cell.length_a   1.000
_cell.length_b   1.000
_cell.length_c   1.000
_cell.angle_alpha   90.00
_cell.angle_beta   90.00
_cell.angle_gamma   90.00
#
_symmetry.space_group_name_H-M   'P 1'
#
loop_
_entity.id
_entity.type
_entity.pdbx_description
1 polymer ?
#
loop_
_entity_poly.entity_id
_entity_poly.type
_entity_poly.pdbx_seq_one_letter_code
_entity_poly.pdbx_strand_id
1 'polypeptide(L)'
;MIPILFFYIPGWCSSHNFYVTLVSKKYFMSLDFHPLSLADRSLVWKYTENAGRRNCDLSFANLYAWRMLYRTEVAEWGGFLVFRFYADGHLAYLMPVGEGDWCAILQALKEDACRLSHPLLLLGVCEDFMPQVEECMGEDCRVNANRDHADYIYLRESLAALSGKKLQAKRNHVNRFKALYPDYRYEELTDEWVPACLDLTRRWVESRQDEAEKRAVAAESEAIQRALAHREELDLRGGVLLVGEQIAAFTYGAPICRDTFDVCVEKADVEFEGAYTVINKEFVSRLPEQYKYVNREEDLGVEGLRKAKLSYQPEMLLMKYSVWSSCTVKAEIEECGLTPEQHLIKWQTRALW
;
A
#
# COMPACT_ATOMS: atom_id res chain seq x y z
N MET A 1 2.39 7.22 48.41
CA MET A 1 3.09 6.42 49.42
C MET A 1 2.55 5.00 49.28
N ILE A 2 3.26 4.11 48.62
CA ILE A 2 2.94 2.69 48.48
C ILE A 2 4.05 1.92 49.19
N PRO A 3 3.75 0.99 50.09
CA PRO A 3 4.73 0.36 50.94
C PRO A 3 5.60 -0.65 50.18
N ILE A 4 6.90 -0.54 50.42
CA ILE A 4 7.92 -1.48 49.96
C ILE A 4 7.85 -2.70 50.90
N LEU A 5 7.50 -3.87 50.41
CA LEU A 5 7.59 -5.15 51.10
C LEU A 5 9.02 -5.69 50.91
N PHE A 6 9.79 -5.66 51.96
CA PHE A 6 11.07 -6.38 52.08
C PHE A 6 10.79 -7.85 52.44
N PHE A 7 11.18 -8.77 51.56
CA PHE A 7 11.37 -10.17 51.96
C PHE A 7 12.81 -10.38 52.43
N TYR A 8 12.96 -10.68 53.69
CA TYR A 8 14.23 -11.05 54.31
C TYR A 8 14.42 -12.57 54.17
N ILE A 9 15.48 -13.00 53.52
CA ILE A 9 15.96 -14.39 53.49
C ILE A 9 17.26 -14.43 54.29
N PRO A 10 17.35 -15.14 55.42
CA PRO A 10 18.58 -15.24 56.15
C PRO A 10 19.50 -16.34 55.58
N GLY A 11 20.77 -15.99 55.37
CA GLY A 11 21.89 -16.90 55.25
C GLY A 11 22.46 -17.08 53.83
N TRP A 12 23.39 -16.22 53.47
CA TRP A 12 24.68 -16.61 52.89
C TRP A 12 25.63 -15.41 52.87
N CYS A 13 26.86 -15.72 53.33
CA CYS A 13 27.95 -14.79 53.56
C CYS A 13 28.78 -14.61 52.27
N SER A 14 29.37 -13.43 52.18
CA SER A 14 30.57 -13.00 51.48
C SER A 14 30.51 -12.70 49.96
N SER A 15 30.74 -11.42 49.74
CA SER A 15 31.56 -10.80 48.67
C SER A 15 31.21 -11.16 47.20
N HIS A 16 30.19 -10.49 46.68
CA HIS A 16 30.21 -9.97 45.30
C HIS A 16 29.17 -8.83 45.21
N ASN A 17 29.61 -7.67 44.80
CA ASN A 17 28.73 -6.54 44.47
C ASN A 17 27.80 -6.91 43.30
N PHE A 18 26.61 -7.36 43.63
CA PHE A 18 25.54 -7.44 42.64
C PHE A 18 24.95 -6.04 42.46
N TYR A 19 25.33 -5.34 41.38
CA TYR A 19 24.49 -4.28 40.86
C TYR A 19 23.20 -4.91 40.33
N VAL A 20 22.15 -4.88 41.16
CA VAL A 20 20.79 -5.14 40.69
C VAL A 20 20.45 -3.94 39.80
N THR A 21 20.66 -4.07 38.51
CA THR A 21 20.07 -3.18 37.54
C THR A 21 18.56 -3.34 37.69
N LEU A 22 17.90 -2.36 38.29
CA LEU A 22 16.45 -2.19 38.25
C LEU A 22 16.07 -1.97 36.79
N VAL A 23 15.85 -3.07 36.08
CA VAL A 23 15.11 -3.01 34.83
C VAL A 23 13.71 -2.53 35.22
N SER A 24 13.46 -1.25 35.00
CA SER A 24 12.12 -0.71 35.12
C SER A 24 11.25 -1.60 34.22
N LYS A 25 10.26 -2.29 34.82
CA LYS A 25 9.15 -2.84 34.08
C LYS A 25 8.48 -1.66 33.37
N LYS A 26 8.98 -1.27 32.18
CA LYS A 26 8.16 -0.52 31.26
C LYS A 26 6.92 -1.37 31.07
N TYR A 27 5.77 -0.84 31.46
CA TYR A 27 4.49 -1.42 31.09
C TYR A 27 4.49 -1.46 29.56
N PHE A 28 4.78 -2.62 28.98
CA PHE A 28 4.59 -2.86 27.58
C PHE A 28 3.08 -2.81 27.35
N MET A 29 2.60 -1.66 26.88
CA MET A 29 1.23 -1.58 26.36
C MET A 29 1.20 -2.47 25.13
N SER A 30 0.44 -3.55 25.20
CA SER A 30 0.19 -4.42 24.03
C SER A 30 -0.42 -3.59 22.91
N LEU A 31 -0.03 -3.90 21.67
CA LEU A 31 -0.70 -3.38 20.49
C LEU A 31 -2.15 -3.89 20.47
N ASP A 32 -3.11 -2.97 20.52
CA ASP A 32 -4.54 -3.30 20.50
C ASP A 32 -5.08 -3.18 19.08
N PHE A 33 -4.88 -4.23 18.30
CA PHE A 33 -5.33 -4.30 16.92
C PHE A 33 -6.81 -4.61 16.82
N HIS A 34 -7.52 -3.88 15.95
CA HIS A 34 -8.89 -4.18 15.58
C HIS A 34 -9.04 -4.22 14.04
N PRO A 35 -10.03 -4.95 13.50
CA PRO A 35 -10.29 -5.01 12.07
C PRO A 35 -10.55 -3.61 11.49
N LEU A 36 -9.86 -3.28 10.39
CA LEU A 36 -10.01 -1.99 9.71
C LEU A 36 -11.45 -1.79 9.20
N SER A 37 -12.03 -0.66 9.52
CA SER A 37 -13.40 -0.26 9.18
C SER A 37 -13.46 1.16 8.63
N LEU A 38 -14.62 1.58 8.09
CA LEU A 38 -14.82 2.96 7.64
C LEU A 38 -14.64 3.99 8.76
N ALA A 39 -14.92 3.61 10.01
CA ALA A 39 -14.75 4.49 11.16
C ALA A 39 -13.29 4.92 11.38
N ASP A 40 -12.34 4.14 10.89
CA ASP A 40 -10.91 4.41 11.06
C ASP A 40 -10.37 5.44 10.07
N ARG A 41 -11.17 5.88 9.10
CA ARG A 41 -10.73 6.85 8.08
C ARG A 41 -10.13 8.12 8.70
N SER A 42 -10.80 8.69 9.68
CA SER A 42 -10.33 9.91 10.35
C SER A 42 -9.03 9.68 11.12
N LEU A 43 -8.88 8.50 11.74
CA LEU A 43 -7.66 8.09 12.40
C LEU A 43 -6.50 7.98 11.39
N VAL A 44 -6.71 7.25 10.30
CA VAL A 44 -5.69 7.10 9.25
C VAL A 44 -5.30 8.46 8.69
N TRP A 45 -6.26 9.31 8.35
CA TRP A 45 -6.01 10.65 7.83
C TRP A 45 -5.19 11.51 8.79
N LYS A 46 -5.49 11.49 10.08
CA LYS A 46 -4.74 12.20 11.13
C LYS A 46 -3.24 11.93 11.04
N TYR A 47 -2.86 10.69 10.73
CA TYR A 47 -1.45 10.28 10.65
C TYR A 47 -0.84 10.48 9.26
N THR A 48 -1.62 10.34 8.20
CA THR A 48 -1.08 10.35 6.83
C THR A 48 -1.07 11.74 6.20
N GLU A 49 -2.02 12.62 6.54
CA GLU A 49 -2.22 13.91 5.85
C GLU A 49 -0.95 14.77 5.73
N ASN A 50 -0.13 14.81 6.78
CA ASN A 50 1.09 15.62 6.84
C ASN A 50 2.38 14.78 6.91
N ALA A 51 2.30 13.47 6.77
CA ALA A 51 3.47 12.58 6.88
C ALA A 51 4.48 12.74 5.74
N GLY A 52 4.10 13.39 4.64
CA GLY A 52 4.94 13.51 3.44
C GLY A 52 5.19 12.18 2.73
N ARG A 53 4.58 11.09 3.20
CA ARG A 53 4.69 9.76 2.61
C ARG A 53 3.72 9.63 1.45
N ARG A 54 4.20 9.10 0.33
CA ARG A 54 3.47 9.05 -0.93
C ARG A 54 3.18 7.63 -1.43
N ASN A 55 3.54 6.61 -0.65
CA ASN A 55 3.32 5.22 -1.05
C ASN A 55 1.83 4.86 -1.01
N CYS A 56 1.36 4.16 -2.04
CA CYS A 56 -0.05 3.78 -2.22
C CYS A 56 -0.58 2.88 -1.09
N ASP A 57 0.30 2.15 -0.39
CA ASP A 57 -0.05 1.32 0.77
C ASP A 57 -0.74 2.12 1.91
N LEU A 58 -0.57 3.44 1.94
CA LEU A 58 -1.19 4.33 2.94
C LEU A 58 -2.49 4.97 2.45
N SER A 59 -2.92 4.71 1.23
CA SER A 59 -4.24 5.12 0.73
C SER A 59 -5.33 4.41 1.53
N PHE A 60 -6.15 5.16 2.27
CA PHE A 60 -7.24 4.56 3.04
C PHE A 60 -8.22 3.80 2.15
N ALA A 61 -8.45 4.28 0.94
CA ALA A 61 -9.29 3.60 -0.03
C ALA A 61 -8.75 2.21 -0.38
N ASN A 62 -7.44 2.09 -0.62
CA ASN A 62 -6.79 0.80 -0.86
C ASN A 62 -6.82 -0.09 0.38
N LEU A 63 -6.40 0.42 1.53
CA LEU A 63 -6.45 -0.33 2.79
C LEU A 63 -7.84 -0.92 3.04
N TYR A 64 -8.90 -0.11 2.83
CA TYR A 64 -10.28 -0.54 3.02
C TYR A 64 -10.75 -1.51 1.93
N ALA A 65 -10.47 -1.23 0.66
CA ALA A 65 -10.89 -2.06 -0.46
C ALA A 65 -10.34 -3.49 -0.36
N TRP A 66 -9.09 -3.62 0.02
CA TRP A 66 -8.38 -4.90 0.11
C TRP A 66 -8.44 -5.57 1.49
N ARG A 67 -9.03 -4.90 2.50
CA ARG A 67 -9.01 -5.38 3.90
C ARG A 67 -9.52 -6.80 4.12
N MET A 68 -10.49 -7.24 3.33
CA MET A 68 -11.07 -8.59 3.48
C MET A 68 -10.11 -9.68 3.00
N LEU A 69 -9.37 -9.40 1.91
CA LEU A 69 -8.36 -10.32 1.38
C LEU A 69 -7.19 -10.45 2.34
N TYR A 70 -6.70 -9.31 2.82
CA TYR A 70 -5.52 -9.25 3.67
C TYR A 70 -5.82 -9.32 5.18
N ARG A 71 -7.10 -9.35 5.57
CA ARG A 71 -7.53 -9.29 6.99
C ARG A 71 -6.86 -8.14 7.72
N THR A 72 -6.89 -6.96 7.10
CA THR A 72 -6.17 -5.79 7.61
C THR A 72 -6.75 -5.33 8.95
N GLU A 73 -5.86 -5.14 9.90
CA GLU A 73 -6.14 -4.60 11.22
C GLU A 73 -5.32 -3.34 11.45
N VAL A 74 -5.79 -2.48 12.33
CA VAL A 74 -5.17 -1.20 12.66
C VAL A 74 -5.05 -1.03 14.17
N ALA A 75 -3.97 -0.38 14.61
CA ALA A 75 -3.74 0.02 16.00
C ALA A 75 -3.06 1.38 16.07
N GLU A 76 -3.31 2.12 17.14
CA GLU A 76 -2.56 3.33 17.52
C GLU A 76 -1.69 3.02 18.73
N TRP A 77 -0.39 3.28 18.65
CA TRP A 77 0.53 2.99 19.72
C TRP A 77 1.72 3.95 19.76
N GLY A 78 1.99 4.55 20.92
CA GLY A 78 3.20 5.33 21.16
C GLY A 78 3.42 6.51 20.22
N GLY A 79 2.36 7.09 19.64
CA GLY A 79 2.43 8.14 18.62
C GLY A 79 2.49 7.64 17.19
N PHE A 80 2.37 6.34 16.98
CA PHE A 80 2.34 5.70 15.66
C PHE A 80 0.99 5.08 15.34
N LEU A 81 0.62 5.16 14.07
CA LEU A 81 -0.39 4.33 13.44
C LEU A 81 0.28 3.11 12.83
N VAL A 82 -0.28 1.95 13.08
CA VAL A 82 0.26 0.66 12.66
C VAL A 82 -0.81 -0.16 11.98
N PHE A 83 -0.45 -0.79 10.86
CA PHE A 83 -1.30 -1.76 10.18
C PHE A 83 -0.67 -3.15 10.25
N ARG A 84 -1.50 -4.14 10.54
CA ARG A 84 -1.17 -5.56 10.51
C ARG A 84 -2.08 -6.26 9.51
N PHE A 85 -1.52 -7.19 8.75
CA PHE A 85 -2.28 -7.90 7.74
C PHE A 85 -1.64 -9.25 7.39
N TYR A 86 -2.37 -10.07 6.64
CA TYR A 86 -1.89 -11.35 6.17
C TYR A 86 -1.83 -11.37 4.65
N ALA A 87 -0.67 -11.72 4.12
CA ALA A 87 -0.47 -11.96 2.70
C ALA A 87 -0.02 -13.42 2.51
N ASP A 88 -0.82 -14.23 1.81
CA ASP A 88 -0.58 -15.67 1.60
C ASP A 88 -0.29 -16.49 2.88
N GLY A 89 -0.98 -16.14 3.96
CA GLY A 89 -0.79 -16.79 5.26
C GLY A 89 0.37 -16.26 6.08
N HIS A 90 1.14 -15.29 5.57
CA HIS A 90 2.23 -14.65 6.27
C HIS A 90 1.76 -13.35 6.92
N LEU A 91 2.07 -13.21 8.21
CA LEU A 91 1.83 -12.00 8.97
C LEU A 91 2.81 -10.90 8.54
N ALA A 92 2.31 -9.74 8.23
CA ALA A 92 3.10 -8.57 7.87
C ALA A 92 2.55 -7.30 8.52
N TYR A 93 3.41 -6.29 8.61
CA TYR A 93 3.07 -4.96 9.09
C TYR A 93 3.50 -3.93 8.06
N LEU A 94 2.71 -2.89 7.83
CA LEU A 94 3.22 -1.71 7.14
C LEU A 94 4.19 -0.95 8.03
N MET A 95 5.17 -0.30 7.40
CA MET A 95 6.05 0.63 8.11
C MET A 95 5.21 1.64 8.90
N PRO A 96 5.35 1.75 10.23
CA PRO A 96 4.55 2.64 11.06
C PRO A 96 4.53 4.07 10.55
N VAL A 97 3.43 4.79 10.77
CA VAL A 97 3.26 6.20 10.38
C VAL A 97 3.07 7.02 11.64
N GLY A 98 3.92 8.01 11.87
CA GLY A 98 3.83 8.87 13.06
C GLY A 98 5.19 9.27 13.59
N GLU A 99 5.18 9.81 14.80
CA GLU A 99 6.36 10.29 15.50
C GLU A 99 6.43 9.68 16.91
N GLY A 100 7.63 9.27 17.32
CA GLY A 100 7.82 8.63 18.61
C GLY A 100 9.15 7.85 18.70
N ASP A 101 9.22 6.92 19.63
CA ASP A 101 10.37 6.02 19.79
C ASP A 101 10.29 4.88 18.77
N TRP A 102 11.09 4.99 17.71
CA TRP A 102 11.14 4.01 16.61
C TRP A 102 11.60 2.63 17.07
N CYS A 103 12.57 2.56 17.99
CA CYS A 103 13.03 1.28 18.47
C CYS A 103 11.97 0.61 19.37
N ALA A 104 11.24 1.39 20.14
CA ALA A 104 10.16 0.87 20.96
C ALA A 104 9.00 0.30 20.12
N ILE A 105 8.58 1.00 19.05
CA ILE A 105 7.51 0.48 18.18
C ILE A 105 7.98 -0.76 17.41
N LEU A 106 9.18 -0.77 16.82
CA LEU A 106 9.69 -1.94 16.10
C LEU A 106 9.85 -3.15 17.01
N GLN A 107 10.27 -2.95 18.28
CA GLN A 107 10.31 -4.00 19.27
C GLN A 107 8.91 -4.52 19.61
N ALA A 108 7.92 -3.64 19.77
CA ALA A 108 6.54 -4.02 20.05
C ALA A 108 5.93 -4.84 18.88
N LEU A 109 6.23 -4.49 17.63
CA LEU A 109 5.83 -5.27 16.45
C LEU A 109 6.49 -6.64 16.41
N LYS A 110 7.79 -6.72 16.75
CA LYS A 110 8.53 -7.99 16.83
C LYS A 110 7.91 -8.92 17.88
N GLU A 111 7.52 -8.37 19.03
CA GLU A 111 6.87 -9.13 20.10
C GLU A 111 5.45 -9.58 19.70
N ASP A 112 4.69 -8.74 19.00
CA ASP A 112 3.36 -9.11 18.50
C ASP A 112 3.47 -10.24 17.45
N ALA A 113 4.39 -10.14 16.50
CA ALA A 113 4.66 -11.17 15.52
C ALA A 113 5.06 -12.50 16.18
N CYS A 114 6.01 -12.45 17.14
CA CYS A 114 6.46 -13.61 17.88
C CYS A 114 5.32 -14.29 18.65
N ARG A 115 4.45 -13.50 19.29
CA ARG A 115 3.25 -14.02 20.00
C ARG A 115 2.30 -14.77 19.05
N LEU A 116 2.26 -14.37 17.77
CA LEU A 116 1.47 -15.01 16.73
C LEU A 116 2.24 -16.10 15.97
N SER A 117 3.45 -16.45 16.45
CA SER A 117 4.33 -17.47 15.84
C SER A 117 4.79 -17.13 14.42
N HIS A 118 5.03 -15.83 14.16
CA HIS A 118 5.56 -15.33 12.90
C HIS A 118 6.85 -14.52 13.09
N PRO A 119 7.74 -14.47 12.09
CA PRO A 119 8.81 -13.48 12.09
C PRO A 119 8.22 -12.07 11.94
N LEU A 120 8.95 -11.06 12.41
CA LEU A 120 8.62 -9.68 12.04
C LEU A 120 8.89 -9.50 10.54
N LEU A 121 7.89 -9.09 9.80
CA LEU A 121 7.97 -8.65 8.41
C LEU A 121 7.39 -7.26 8.28
N LEU A 122 8.23 -6.27 7.94
CA LEU A 122 7.81 -4.92 7.60
C LEU A 122 7.76 -4.77 6.09
N LEU A 123 6.67 -4.20 5.58
CA LEU A 123 6.49 -3.85 4.17
C LEU A 123 6.30 -2.35 4.00
N GLY A 124 6.53 -1.86 2.78
CA GLY A 124 6.36 -0.44 2.46
C GLY A 124 7.38 0.48 3.15
N VAL A 125 8.55 -0.04 3.54
CA VAL A 125 9.63 0.77 4.11
C VAL A 125 10.25 1.60 3.00
N CYS A 126 10.08 2.92 3.05
CA CYS A 126 10.71 3.84 2.12
C CYS A 126 12.17 4.12 2.52
N GLU A 127 13.00 4.50 1.55
CA GLU A 127 14.45 4.72 1.71
C GLU A 127 14.79 5.66 2.88
N ASP A 128 14.01 6.73 3.07
CA ASP A 128 14.20 7.71 4.14
C ASP A 128 14.11 7.12 5.56
N PHE A 129 13.46 5.96 5.71
CA PHE A 129 13.28 5.29 7.02
C PHE A 129 14.24 4.13 7.24
N MET A 130 15.03 3.76 6.24
CA MET A 130 16.00 2.66 6.37
C MET A 130 17.01 2.87 7.50
N PRO A 131 17.58 4.10 7.70
CA PRO A 131 18.51 4.33 8.81
C PRO A 131 17.92 4.02 10.20
N GLN A 132 16.66 4.41 10.44
CA GLN A 132 15.97 4.14 11.71
C GLN A 132 15.72 2.65 11.91
N VAL A 133 15.35 1.95 10.84
CA VAL A 133 15.10 0.51 10.89
C VAL A 133 16.39 -0.25 11.17
N GLU A 134 17.47 0.09 10.48
CA GLU A 134 18.79 -0.54 10.66
C GLU A 134 19.35 -0.28 12.06
N GLU A 135 19.24 0.95 12.57
CA GLU A 135 19.67 1.30 13.93
C GLU A 135 18.94 0.48 14.99
N CYS A 136 17.61 0.32 14.84
CA CYS A 136 16.78 -0.33 15.86
C CYS A 136 16.76 -1.86 15.77
N MET A 137 16.94 -2.43 14.57
CA MET A 137 16.91 -3.88 14.36
C MET A 137 18.31 -4.52 14.37
N GLY A 138 19.36 -3.71 14.13
CA GLY A 138 20.76 -4.18 14.14
C GLY A 138 21.03 -5.32 13.16
N GLU A 139 21.91 -6.24 13.56
CA GLU A 139 22.34 -7.39 12.74
C GLU A 139 21.24 -8.44 12.48
N ASP A 140 20.14 -8.38 13.23
CA ASP A 140 18.96 -9.23 13.03
C ASP A 140 18.12 -8.84 11.82
N CYS A 141 18.48 -7.76 11.15
CA CYS A 141 17.75 -7.19 10.03
C CYS A 141 18.17 -7.82 8.70
N ARG A 142 17.18 -8.21 7.90
CA ARG A 142 17.35 -8.53 6.48
C ARG A 142 16.50 -7.58 5.67
N VAL A 143 17.10 -7.05 4.61
CA VAL A 143 16.46 -6.05 3.73
C VAL A 143 16.41 -6.59 2.32
N ASN A 144 15.27 -6.42 1.67
CA ASN A 144 15.12 -6.69 0.25
C ASN A 144 14.41 -5.54 -0.45
N ALA A 145 14.95 -5.18 -1.62
CA ALA A 145 14.34 -4.22 -2.52
C ALA A 145 13.77 -4.96 -3.73
N ASN A 146 12.49 -4.80 -3.99
CA ASN A 146 11.90 -5.31 -5.21
C ASN A 146 11.39 -4.15 -6.07
N ARG A 147 12.01 -4.00 -7.26
CA ARG A 147 11.63 -2.97 -8.23
C ARG A 147 10.17 -3.09 -8.70
N ASP A 148 9.61 -4.29 -8.66
CA ASP A 148 8.25 -4.58 -9.13
C ASP A 148 7.20 -3.89 -8.26
N HIS A 149 7.55 -3.59 -7.01
CA HIS A 149 6.70 -2.92 -6.01
C HIS A 149 7.03 -1.42 -5.83
N ALA A 150 7.83 -0.83 -6.71
CA ALA A 150 8.06 0.61 -6.67
C ALA A 150 6.85 1.36 -7.21
N ASP A 151 6.38 2.37 -6.46
CA ASP A 151 5.31 3.26 -6.90
C ASP A 151 5.81 4.25 -7.95
N TYR A 152 4.95 4.52 -8.92
CA TYR A 152 5.18 5.51 -9.96
C TYR A 152 4.54 6.84 -9.56
N ILE A 153 5.37 7.79 -9.15
CA ILE A 153 4.92 9.14 -8.75
C ILE A 153 5.12 10.11 -9.90
N TYR A 154 4.07 10.83 -10.26
CA TYR A 154 4.09 11.82 -11.33
C TYR A 154 3.73 13.20 -10.80
N LEU A 155 4.19 14.25 -11.48
CA LEU A 155 3.62 15.57 -11.31
C LEU A 155 2.22 15.61 -11.94
N ARG A 156 1.20 16.04 -11.16
CA ARG A 156 -0.17 16.20 -11.65
C ARG A 156 -0.22 17.04 -12.92
N GLU A 157 0.50 18.17 -12.91
CA GLU A 157 0.58 19.07 -14.06
C GLU A 157 1.14 18.41 -15.31
N SER A 158 2.16 17.54 -15.15
CA SER A 158 2.75 16.81 -16.27
C SER A 158 1.77 15.85 -16.92
N LEU A 159 1.00 15.11 -16.10
CA LEU A 159 -0.04 14.18 -16.61
C LEU A 159 -1.21 14.94 -17.25
N ALA A 160 -1.65 16.04 -16.64
CA ALA A 160 -2.75 16.87 -17.15
C ALA A 160 -2.42 17.54 -18.47
N ALA A 161 -1.24 18.13 -18.60
CA ALA A 161 -0.85 18.88 -19.81
C ALA A 161 -0.28 17.97 -20.92
N LEU A 162 0.35 16.86 -20.54
CA LEU A 162 1.13 15.99 -21.44
C LEU A 162 2.13 16.79 -22.30
N SER A 163 2.73 17.86 -21.75
CA SER A 163 3.57 18.81 -22.48
C SER A 163 4.97 18.25 -22.78
N GLY A 164 5.70 18.92 -23.68
CA GLY A 164 7.09 18.58 -24.02
C GLY A 164 7.25 17.41 -25.01
N LYS A 165 8.49 17.25 -25.49
CA LYS A 165 8.84 16.28 -26.55
C LYS A 165 8.68 14.82 -26.06
N LYS A 166 9.03 14.55 -24.81
CA LYS A 166 8.98 13.20 -24.25
C LYS A 166 7.56 12.61 -24.19
N LEU A 167 6.54 13.47 -24.04
CA LEU A 167 5.13 13.07 -23.96
C LEU A 167 4.38 13.21 -25.30
N GLN A 168 5.10 13.48 -26.41
CA GLN A 168 4.48 13.61 -27.74
C GLN A 168 3.65 12.39 -28.13
N ALA A 169 4.15 11.18 -27.85
CA ALA A 169 3.42 9.95 -28.16
C ALA A 169 2.07 9.89 -27.41
N LYS A 170 2.02 10.34 -26.16
CA LYS A 170 0.77 10.38 -25.37
C LYS A 170 -0.23 11.38 -25.95
N ARG A 171 0.25 12.57 -26.37
CA ARG A 171 -0.62 13.54 -27.08
C ARG A 171 -1.16 12.96 -28.39
N ASN A 172 -0.34 12.22 -29.13
CA ASN A 172 -0.78 11.57 -30.36
C ASN A 172 -1.90 10.54 -30.09
N HIS A 173 -1.80 9.74 -29.00
CA HIS A 173 -2.87 8.83 -28.60
C HIS A 173 -4.16 9.60 -28.26
N VAL A 174 -4.07 10.69 -27.48
CA VAL A 174 -5.23 11.54 -27.18
C VAL A 174 -5.86 12.12 -28.45
N ASN A 175 -5.04 12.68 -29.35
CA ASN A 175 -5.53 13.27 -30.59
C ASN A 175 -6.19 12.22 -31.51
N ARG A 176 -5.60 11.02 -31.59
CA ARG A 176 -6.16 9.91 -32.35
C ARG A 176 -7.51 9.46 -31.77
N PHE A 177 -7.62 9.30 -30.46
CA PHE A 177 -8.88 8.97 -29.80
C PHE A 177 -9.96 10.00 -30.13
N LYS A 178 -9.63 11.31 -30.01
CA LYS A 178 -10.55 12.41 -30.33
C LYS A 178 -10.99 12.42 -31.80
N ALA A 179 -10.12 12.00 -32.71
CA ALA A 179 -10.44 11.89 -34.13
C ALA A 179 -11.35 10.68 -34.45
N LEU A 180 -11.14 9.56 -33.72
CA LEU A 180 -11.97 8.35 -33.88
C LEU A 180 -13.33 8.47 -33.19
N TYR A 181 -13.39 9.18 -32.10
CA TYR A 181 -14.58 9.31 -31.25
C TYR A 181 -14.85 10.80 -30.93
N PRO A 182 -15.28 11.61 -31.91
CA PRO A 182 -15.39 13.07 -31.75
C PRO A 182 -16.45 13.50 -30.75
N ASP A 183 -17.43 12.66 -30.47
CA ASP A 183 -18.54 12.84 -29.55
C ASP A 183 -18.33 12.18 -28.17
N TYR A 184 -17.08 11.76 -27.84
CA TYR A 184 -16.79 11.23 -26.53
C TYR A 184 -17.09 12.24 -25.43
N ARG A 185 -17.50 11.75 -24.28
CA ARG A 185 -17.77 12.56 -23.08
C ARG A 185 -16.97 12.02 -21.90
N TYR A 186 -16.52 12.93 -21.06
CA TYR A 186 -16.02 12.61 -19.73
C TYR A 186 -17.05 13.07 -18.71
N GLU A 187 -17.45 12.20 -17.80
CA GLU A 187 -18.35 12.51 -16.71
C GLU A 187 -17.73 12.10 -15.37
N GLU A 188 -18.15 12.76 -14.29
CA GLU A 188 -17.75 12.37 -12.95
C GLU A 188 -18.37 11.01 -12.60
N LEU A 189 -17.63 10.20 -11.85
CA LEU A 189 -18.11 8.91 -11.37
C LEU A 189 -19.15 9.12 -10.26
N THR A 190 -20.40 8.86 -10.58
CA THR A 190 -21.55 8.87 -9.67
C THR A 190 -22.10 7.45 -9.49
N ASP A 191 -23.06 7.26 -8.59
CA ASP A 191 -23.72 5.96 -8.37
C ASP A 191 -24.40 5.42 -9.63
N GLU A 192 -24.85 6.31 -10.51
CA GLU A 192 -25.43 5.93 -11.80
C GLU A 192 -24.47 5.10 -12.66
N TRP A 193 -23.15 5.43 -12.62
CA TRP A 193 -22.15 4.77 -13.43
C TRP A 193 -21.56 3.50 -12.80
N VAL A 194 -21.79 3.26 -11.49
CA VAL A 194 -21.25 2.10 -10.78
C VAL A 194 -21.62 0.77 -11.45
N PRO A 195 -22.88 0.51 -11.86
CA PRO A 195 -23.22 -0.76 -12.52
C PRO A 195 -22.43 -0.99 -13.81
N ALA A 196 -22.25 0.05 -14.62
CA ALA A 196 -21.53 -0.06 -15.89
C ALA A 196 -20.00 -0.21 -15.68
N CYS A 197 -19.42 0.43 -14.64
CA CYS A 197 -18.03 0.20 -14.23
C CYS A 197 -17.79 -1.25 -13.78
N LEU A 198 -18.71 -1.80 -13.00
CA LEU A 198 -18.64 -3.19 -12.55
C LEU A 198 -18.81 -4.17 -13.72
N ASP A 199 -19.66 -3.88 -14.70
CA ASP A 199 -19.78 -4.69 -15.91
C ASP A 199 -18.50 -4.68 -16.73
N LEU A 200 -17.85 -3.53 -16.92
CA LEU A 200 -16.55 -3.46 -17.58
C LEU A 200 -15.49 -4.28 -16.84
N THR A 201 -15.48 -4.21 -15.50
CA THR A 201 -14.57 -5.00 -14.67
C THR A 201 -14.83 -6.50 -14.82
N ARG A 202 -16.11 -6.94 -14.83
CA ARG A 202 -16.50 -8.33 -15.05
C ARG A 202 -16.02 -8.85 -16.42
N ARG A 203 -16.19 -8.08 -17.49
CA ARG A 203 -15.67 -8.42 -18.83
C ARG A 203 -14.16 -8.60 -18.83
N TRP A 204 -13.43 -7.82 -18.04
CA TRP A 204 -12.00 -8.00 -17.84
C TRP A 204 -11.64 -9.35 -17.22
N VAL A 205 -12.38 -9.80 -16.19
CA VAL A 205 -12.20 -11.12 -15.57
C VAL A 205 -12.47 -12.24 -16.59
N GLU A 206 -13.58 -12.14 -17.32
CA GLU A 206 -14.00 -13.15 -18.30
C GLU A 206 -13.05 -13.27 -19.49
N SER A 207 -12.34 -12.20 -19.84
CA SER A 207 -11.37 -12.20 -20.92
C SER A 207 -10.06 -12.96 -20.60
N ARG A 208 -9.80 -13.31 -19.34
CA ARG A 208 -8.59 -14.01 -18.93
C ARG A 208 -8.74 -15.51 -19.19
N GLN A 209 -7.66 -16.13 -19.67
CA GLN A 209 -7.62 -17.58 -19.94
C GLN A 209 -6.89 -18.37 -18.85
N ASP A 210 -5.88 -17.76 -18.25
CA ASP A 210 -5.11 -18.36 -17.16
C ASP A 210 -5.86 -18.28 -15.82
N GLU A 211 -5.92 -19.40 -15.07
CA GLU A 211 -6.68 -19.50 -13.82
C GLU A 211 -6.05 -18.69 -12.67
N ALA A 212 -4.74 -18.46 -12.68
CA ALA A 212 -4.09 -17.60 -11.68
C ALA A 212 -4.40 -16.13 -11.98
N GLU A 213 -4.32 -15.71 -13.25
CA GLU A 213 -4.75 -14.37 -13.68
C GLU A 213 -6.23 -14.13 -13.36
N LYS A 214 -7.12 -15.10 -13.63
CA LYS A 214 -8.55 -14.99 -13.29
C LYS A 214 -8.77 -14.75 -11.81
N ARG A 215 -8.07 -15.49 -10.94
CA ARG A 215 -8.19 -15.29 -9.48
C ARG A 215 -7.71 -13.91 -9.05
N ALA A 216 -6.57 -13.44 -9.58
CA ALA A 216 -6.05 -12.13 -9.27
C ALA A 216 -7.01 -11.00 -9.69
N VAL A 217 -7.51 -11.07 -10.94
CA VAL A 217 -8.47 -10.07 -11.47
C VAL A 217 -9.83 -10.18 -10.77
N ALA A 218 -10.24 -11.36 -10.33
CA ALA A 218 -11.46 -11.53 -9.52
C ALA A 218 -11.33 -10.89 -8.14
N ALA A 219 -10.19 -11.05 -7.47
CA ALA A 219 -9.92 -10.38 -6.19
C ALA A 219 -9.90 -8.85 -6.35
N GLU A 220 -9.29 -8.34 -7.43
CA GLU A 220 -9.34 -6.92 -7.79
C GLU A 220 -10.79 -6.46 -8.04
N SER A 221 -11.59 -7.26 -8.75
CA SER A 221 -13.00 -6.96 -8.99
C SER A 221 -13.81 -6.82 -7.70
N GLU A 222 -13.58 -7.70 -6.72
CA GLU A 222 -14.20 -7.60 -5.40
C GLU A 222 -13.75 -6.34 -4.64
N ALA A 223 -12.47 -5.99 -4.74
CA ALA A 223 -11.95 -4.75 -4.14
C ALA A 223 -12.59 -3.52 -4.79
N ILE A 224 -12.69 -3.48 -6.12
CA ILE A 224 -13.37 -2.43 -6.87
C ILE A 224 -14.85 -2.30 -6.45
N GLN A 225 -15.55 -3.41 -6.40
CA GLN A 225 -16.97 -3.42 -5.96
C GLN A 225 -17.12 -2.84 -4.55
N ARG A 226 -16.24 -3.23 -3.63
CA ARG A 226 -16.24 -2.77 -2.25
C ARG A 226 -15.92 -1.28 -2.14
N ALA A 227 -14.95 -0.79 -2.93
CA ALA A 227 -14.60 0.61 -2.97
C ALA A 227 -15.76 1.46 -3.52
N LEU A 228 -16.34 1.06 -4.65
CA LEU A 228 -17.44 1.79 -5.28
C LEU A 228 -18.73 1.80 -4.45
N ALA A 229 -18.99 0.73 -3.67
CA ALA A 229 -20.12 0.67 -2.75
C ALA A 229 -20.02 1.66 -1.58
N HIS A 230 -18.82 2.17 -1.30
CA HIS A 230 -18.53 3.11 -0.22
C HIS A 230 -17.77 4.34 -0.72
N ARG A 231 -18.04 4.76 -1.96
CA ARG A 231 -17.26 5.82 -2.62
C ARG A 231 -17.27 7.15 -1.86
N GLU A 232 -18.40 7.50 -1.23
CA GLU A 232 -18.53 8.76 -0.47
C GLU A 232 -17.75 8.70 0.84
N GLU A 233 -17.91 7.60 1.60
CA GLU A 233 -17.21 7.40 2.86
C GLU A 233 -15.69 7.28 2.66
N LEU A 234 -15.25 6.77 1.51
CA LEU A 234 -13.83 6.67 1.13
C LEU A 234 -13.28 7.94 0.48
N ASP A 235 -14.11 8.97 0.26
CA ASP A 235 -13.74 10.20 -0.46
C ASP A 235 -13.17 9.91 -1.85
N LEU A 236 -13.76 8.93 -2.55
CA LEU A 236 -13.32 8.60 -3.88
C LEU A 236 -13.69 9.70 -4.86
N ARG A 237 -12.71 10.11 -5.65
CA ARG A 237 -12.93 10.87 -6.87
C ARG A 237 -12.72 9.96 -8.05
N GLY A 238 -13.58 10.06 -9.03
CA GLY A 238 -13.46 9.22 -10.21
C GLY A 238 -14.10 9.85 -11.44
N GLY A 239 -13.90 9.19 -12.56
CA GLY A 239 -14.51 9.59 -13.82
C GLY A 239 -14.75 8.44 -14.75
N VAL A 240 -15.69 8.62 -15.64
CA VAL A 240 -16.02 7.69 -16.73
C VAL A 240 -15.81 8.38 -18.09
N LEU A 241 -15.32 7.61 -19.04
CA LEU A 241 -15.18 8.02 -20.42
C LEU A 241 -16.22 7.29 -21.25
N LEU A 242 -17.07 8.05 -21.93
CA LEU A 242 -18.17 7.55 -22.72
C LEU A 242 -17.92 7.76 -24.20
N VAL A 243 -18.28 6.78 -25.01
CA VAL A 243 -18.35 6.86 -26.46
C VAL A 243 -19.77 6.42 -26.86
N GLY A 244 -20.58 7.36 -27.31
CA GLY A 244 -22.03 7.16 -27.39
C GLY A 244 -22.60 6.87 -26.01
N GLU A 245 -23.30 5.74 -25.87
CA GLU A 245 -23.88 5.27 -24.60
C GLU A 245 -22.99 4.21 -23.88
N GLN A 246 -21.80 3.92 -24.39
CA GLN A 246 -20.94 2.89 -23.85
C GLN A 246 -19.81 3.48 -22.99
N ILE A 247 -19.52 2.82 -21.87
CA ILE A 247 -18.31 3.12 -21.08
C ILE A 247 -17.08 2.57 -21.85
N ALA A 248 -16.22 3.50 -22.30
CA ALA A 248 -14.93 3.18 -22.89
C ALA A 248 -13.84 3.03 -21.83
N ALA A 249 -13.94 3.74 -20.69
CA ALA A 249 -13.02 3.61 -19.58
C ALA A 249 -13.62 4.21 -18.30
N PHE A 250 -13.07 3.80 -17.15
CA PHE A 250 -13.29 4.47 -15.88
C PHE A 250 -12.02 4.50 -15.04
N THR A 251 -11.97 5.42 -14.11
CA THR A 251 -10.91 5.55 -13.11
C THR A 251 -11.47 6.08 -11.82
N TYR A 252 -10.83 5.71 -10.71
CA TYR A 252 -11.04 6.37 -9.43
C TYR A 252 -9.80 6.32 -8.56
N GLY A 253 -9.78 7.16 -7.56
CA GLY A 253 -8.73 7.21 -6.57
C GLY A 253 -9.12 8.03 -5.35
N ALA A 254 -8.18 8.17 -4.42
CA ALA A 254 -8.35 8.86 -3.16
C ALA A 254 -7.06 9.57 -2.72
N PRO A 255 -7.13 10.53 -1.77
CA PRO A 255 -5.93 11.13 -1.21
C PRO A 255 -5.09 10.11 -0.41
N ILE A 256 -3.75 10.17 -0.58
CA ILE A 256 -2.80 9.54 0.35
C ILE A 256 -2.44 10.53 1.46
N CYS A 257 -2.10 11.75 1.07
CA CYS A 257 -1.76 12.86 1.95
C CYS A 257 -2.17 14.19 1.30
N ARG A 258 -1.85 15.32 1.92
CA ARG A 258 -2.31 16.65 1.43
C ARG A 258 -1.90 16.97 0.02
N ASP A 259 -0.71 16.56 -0.41
CA ASP A 259 -0.14 16.92 -1.71
C ASP A 259 -0.13 15.79 -2.74
N THR A 260 -0.57 14.58 -2.35
CA THR A 260 -0.50 13.39 -3.19
C THR A 260 -1.85 12.67 -3.29
N PHE A 261 -2.28 12.44 -4.51
CA PHE A 261 -3.47 11.68 -4.85
C PHE A 261 -3.09 10.32 -5.45
N ASP A 262 -3.77 9.28 -5.01
CA ASP A 262 -3.61 7.92 -5.51
C ASP A 262 -4.64 7.61 -6.58
N VAL A 263 -4.21 7.11 -7.73
CA VAL A 263 -5.08 6.52 -8.75
C VAL A 263 -5.14 5.02 -8.51
N CYS A 264 -6.09 4.61 -7.68
CA CYS A 264 -6.25 3.23 -7.24
C CYS A 264 -6.66 2.28 -8.40
N VAL A 265 -7.50 2.75 -9.31
CA VAL A 265 -8.00 1.96 -10.44
C VAL A 265 -8.07 2.79 -11.71
N GLU A 266 -7.62 2.18 -12.79
CA GLU A 266 -7.80 2.71 -14.15
C GLU A 266 -8.07 1.53 -15.08
N LYS A 267 -9.29 1.43 -15.61
CA LYS A 267 -9.75 0.37 -16.51
C LYS A 267 -10.29 0.96 -17.80
N ALA A 268 -9.93 0.34 -18.92
CA ALA A 268 -10.49 0.71 -20.21
C ALA A 268 -10.87 -0.54 -21.01
N ASP A 269 -11.89 -0.41 -21.82
CA ASP A 269 -12.25 -1.40 -22.82
C ASP A 269 -11.24 -1.34 -23.96
N VAL A 270 -10.66 -2.48 -24.29
CA VAL A 270 -9.60 -2.60 -25.30
C VAL A 270 -10.08 -2.27 -26.73
N GLU A 271 -11.40 -2.29 -26.96
CA GLU A 271 -11.99 -1.92 -28.25
C GLU A 271 -11.86 -0.42 -28.54
N PHE A 272 -11.73 0.41 -27.51
CA PHE A 272 -11.56 1.86 -27.64
C PHE A 272 -10.09 2.25 -27.60
N GLU A 273 -9.43 2.24 -28.75
CA GLU A 273 -8.00 2.57 -28.84
C GLU A 273 -7.68 3.95 -28.26
N GLY A 274 -6.79 4.00 -27.28
CA GLY A 274 -6.36 5.24 -26.62
C GLY A 274 -7.17 5.63 -25.39
N ALA A 275 -8.24 4.91 -25.03
CA ALA A 275 -9.11 5.22 -23.91
C ALA A 275 -8.35 5.35 -22.57
N TYR A 276 -7.37 4.47 -22.29
CA TYR A 276 -6.50 4.60 -21.10
C TYR A 276 -5.78 5.96 -21.02
N THR A 277 -5.26 6.46 -22.16
CA THR A 277 -4.53 7.73 -22.13
C THR A 277 -5.48 8.91 -21.95
N VAL A 278 -6.67 8.82 -22.52
CA VAL A 278 -7.67 9.88 -22.42
C VAL A 278 -8.28 9.94 -21.03
N ILE A 279 -8.70 8.80 -20.46
CA ILE A 279 -9.29 8.79 -19.10
C ILE A 279 -8.29 9.31 -18.07
N ASN A 280 -7.02 8.89 -18.13
CA ASN A 280 -5.98 9.40 -17.23
C ASN A 280 -5.84 10.92 -17.34
N LYS A 281 -5.69 11.44 -18.56
CA LYS A 281 -5.54 12.87 -18.81
C LYS A 281 -6.77 13.66 -18.32
N GLU A 282 -7.96 13.24 -18.71
CA GLU A 282 -9.21 13.95 -18.38
C GLU A 282 -9.44 13.95 -16.86
N PHE A 283 -9.20 12.83 -16.19
CA PHE A 283 -9.32 12.71 -14.74
C PHE A 283 -8.31 13.59 -14.00
N VAL A 284 -7.02 13.44 -14.30
CA VAL A 284 -5.95 14.17 -13.60
C VAL A 284 -6.09 15.68 -13.81
N SER A 285 -6.58 16.13 -14.97
CA SER A 285 -6.82 17.55 -15.26
C SER A 285 -7.88 18.17 -14.34
N ARG A 286 -8.78 17.35 -13.74
CA ARG A 286 -9.87 17.78 -12.85
C ARG A 286 -9.56 17.60 -11.38
N LEU A 287 -8.42 16.96 -11.05
CA LEU A 287 -8.01 16.87 -9.66
C LEU A 287 -7.70 18.27 -9.09
N PRO A 288 -8.06 18.54 -7.82
CA PRO A 288 -7.71 19.77 -7.14
C PRO A 288 -6.23 20.11 -7.22
N GLU A 289 -5.91 21.39 -7.34
CA GLU A 289 -4.53 21.90 -7.50
C GLU A 289 -3.64 21.61 -6.28
N GLN A 290 -4.24 21.38 -5.12
CA GLN A 290 -3.50 20.98 -3.92
C GLN A 290 -2.70 19.70 -4.10
N TYR A 291 -3.18 18.77 -4.96
CA TYR A 291 -2.45 17.54 -5.27
C TYR A 291 -1.37 17.82 -6.29
N LYS A 292 -0.17 18.04 -5.80
CA LYS A 292 1.01 18.25 -6.63
C LYS A 292 1.46 16.97 -7.30
N TYR A 293 1.31 15.84 -6.61
CA TYR A 293 1.74 14.52 -7.04
C TYR A 293 0.55 13.59 -7.26
N VAL A 294 0.72 12.69 -8.23
CA VAL A 294 -0.19 11.59 -8.51
C VAL A 294 0.59 10.28 -8.44
N ASN A 295 0.24 9.43 -7.48
CA ASN A 295 0.69 8.05 -7.44
C ASN A 295 -0.19 7.22 -8.38
N ARG A 296 0.42 6.38 -9.21
CA ARG A 296 -0.28 5.41 -10.07
C ARG A 296 0.18 3.98 -9.76
N GLU A 297 0.53 3.75 -8.52
CA GLU A 297 0.89 2.45 -7.96
C GLU A 297 2.02 1.71 -8.69
N GLU A 298 2.20 0.43 -8.41
CA GLU A 298 3.27 -0.42 -8.90
C GLU A 298 3.01 -0.97 -10.31
N ASP A 299 4.04 -1.58 -10.92
CA ASP A 299 3.91 -2.35 -12.16
C ASP A 299 3.82 -3.87 -11.94
N LEU A 300 4.04 -4.34 -10.71
CA LEU A 300 3.94 -5.75 -10.29
C LEU A 300 4.78 -6.72 -11.17
N GLY A 301 5.86 -6.23 -11.77
CA GLY A 301 6.71 -7.03 -12.66
C GLY A 301 6.12 -7.26 -14.06
N VAL A 302 4.92 -6.74 -14.35
CA VAL A 302 4.29 -6.88 -15.67
C VAL A 302 4.95 -5.94 -16.67
N GLU A 303 5.70 -6.50 -17.63
CA GLU A 303 6.52 -5.72 -18.57
C GLU A 303 5.71 -4.68 -19.37
N GLY A 304 4.52 -5.05 -19.84
CA GLY A 304 3.63 -4.15 -20.57
C GLY A 304 3.18 -2.96 -19.71
N LEU A 305 2.83 -3.21 -18.45
CA LEU A 305 2.42 -2.18 -17.49
C LEU A 305 3.60 -1.27 -17.12
N ARG A 306 4.79 -1.86 -16.87
CA ARG A 306 6.04 -1.13 -16.66
C ARG A 306 6.35 -0.17 -17.79
N LYS A 307 6.32 -0.67 -19.02
CA LYS A 307 6.55 0.14 -20.23
C LYS A 307 5.52 1.26 -20.35
N ALA A 308 4.25 0.95 -20.10
CA ALA A 308 3.18 1.95 -20.12
C ALA A 308 3.41 3.05 -19.08
N LYS A 309 3.69 2.68 -17.81
CA LYS A 309 3.93 3.66 -16.71
C LYS A 309 5.18 4.50 -16.96
N LEU A 310 6.32 3.90 -17.32
CA LEU A 310 7.55 4.64 -17.66
C LEU A 310 7.36 5.63 -18.83
N SER A 311 6.50 5.31 -19.79
CA SER A 311 6.25 6.18 -20.95
C SER A 311 5.59 7.52 -20.61
N TYR A 312 5.04 7.67 -19.40
CA TYR A 312 4.51 8.94 -18.87
C TYR A 312 5.57 9.78 -18.15
N GLN A 313 6.82 9.32 -18.09
CA GLN A 313 7.95 10.03 -17.47
C GLN A 313 7.66 10.35 -15.98
N PRO A 314 7.66 9.35 -15.10
CA PRO A 314 7.45 9.58 -13.67
C PRO A 314 8.50 10.56 -13.13
N GLU A 315 8.09 11.41 -12.21
CA GLU A 315 8.97 12.32 -11.47
C GLU A 315 9.93 11.53 -10.57
N MET A 316 9.39 10.47 -9.94
CA MET A 316 10.18 9.55 -9.13
C MET A 316 9.60 8.14 -9.17
N LEU A 317 10.46 7.16 -8.93
CA LEU A 317 10.08 5.80 -8.58
C LEU A 317 10.31 5.66 -7.08
N LEU A 318 9.23 5.56 -6.32
CA LEU A 318 9.30 5.41 -4.88
C LEU A 318 9.57 3.94 -4.56
N MET A 319 10.84 3.63 -4.26
CA MET A 319 11.24 2.29 -3.87
C MET A 319 10.65 1.94 -2.51
N LYS A 320 10.17 0.70 -2.39
CA LYS A 320 9.64 0.14 -1.15
C LYS A 320 10.45 -1.11 -0.80
N TYR A 321 10.90 -1.17 0.45
CA TYR A 321 11.71 -2.26 0.95
C TYR A 321 10.88 -3.15 1.84
N SER A 322 11.17 -4.45 1.79
CA SER A 322 10.72 -5.42 2.78
C SER A 322 11.86 -5.66 3.78
N VAL A 323 11.53 -5.61 5.06
CA VAL A 323 12.50 -5.82 6.14
C VAL A 323 11.96 -6.87 7.09
N TRP A 324 12.78 -7.87 7.45
CA TRP A 324 12.38 -8.92 8.39
C TRP A 324 13.50 -9.29 9.35
N SER A 325 13.09 -9.87 10.49
CA SER A 325 14.01 -10.37 11.51
C SER A 325 14.65 -11.71 11.09
N SER A 326 15.97 -11.82 11.20
CA SER A 326 16.73 -13.03 10.84
C SER A 326 16.58 -14.19 11.84
N CYS A 327 16.30 -13.90 13.11
CA CYS A 327 16.24 -14.90 14.18
C CYS A 327 15.18 -15.97 13.98
N THR A 328 14.00 -15.56 13.47
CA THR A 328 12.86 -16.47 13.30
C THR A 328 12.88 -17.16 11.94
N VAL A 329 13.45 -16.51 10.92
CA VAL A 329 13.62 -17.09 9.57
C VAL A 329 14.51 -18.33 9.56
N LYS A 330 15.52 -18.42 10.46
CA LYS A 330 16.38 -19.61 10.54
C LYS A 330 15.60 -20.87 10.92
N ALA A 331 14.69 -20.79 11.87
CA ALA A 331 13.89 -21.94 12.30
C ALA A 331 12.95 -22.43 11.18
N GLU A 332 12.30 -21.52 10.45
CA GLU A 332 11.39 -21.87 9.34
C GLU A 332 12.15 -22.43 8.12
N ILE A 333 13.35 -21.93 7.85
CA ILE A 333 14.22 -22.43 6.76
C ILE A 333 14.70 -23.85 7.05
N GLU A 334 15.06 -24.14 8.31
CA GLU A 334 15.44 -25.49 8.73
C GLU A 334 14.28 -26.48 8.57
N GLU A 335 13.03 -26.05 8.81
CA GLU A 335 11.84 -26.89 8.62
C GLU A 335 11.45 -27.12 7.16
N CYS A 336 11.63 -26.14 6.27
CA CYS A 336 11.18 -26.26 4.88
C CYS A 336 12.29 -26.61 3.86
N GLY A 337 13.54 -26.68 4.29
CA GLY A 337 14.70 -27.09 3.46
C GLY A 337 15.03 -26.12 2.30
N LEU A 338 14.53 -24.88 2.36
CA LEU A 338 14.80 -23.83 1.38
C LEU A 338 15.97 -22.96 1.85
N THR A 339 16.72 -22.36 0.91
CA THR A 339 17.66 -21.30 1.28
C THR A 339 16.92 -20.03 1.69
N PRO A 340 17.55 -19.12 2.49
CA PRO A 340 16.94 -17.84 2.86
C PRO A 340 16.44 -17.05 1.65
N GLU A 341 17.18 -17.05 0.55
CA GLU A 341 16.83 -16.38 -0.69
C GLU A 341 15.66 -17.06 -1.41
N GLN A 342 15.64 -18.39 -1.45
CA GLN A 342 14.53 -19.16 -2.05
C GLN A 342 13.23 -19.00 -1.25
N HIS A 343 13.33 -18.97 0.08
CA HIS A 343 12.20 -18.73 0.94
C HIS A 343 11.63 -17.32 0.72
N LEU A 344 12.51 -16.33 0.60
CA LEU A 344 12.16 -14.95 0.32
C LEU A 344 11.49 -14.79 -1.04
N ILE A 345 12.06 -15.37 -2.10
CA ILE A 345 11.47 -15.34 -3.45
C ILE A 345 10.08 -15.97 -3.43
N LYS A 346 9.92 -17.10 -2.71
CA LYS A 346 8.62 -17.76 -2.55
C LYS A 346 7.62 -16.89 -1.78
N TRP A 347 8.06 -16.12 -0.80
CA TRP A 347 7.24 -15.16 -0.07
C TRP A 347 6.83 -13.98 -0.94
N GLN A 348 7.77 -13.40 -1.67
CA GLN A 348 7.52 -12.24 -2.53
C GLN A 348 6.63 -12.57 -3.74
N THR A 349 6.79 -13.76 -4.33
CA THR A 349 5.96 -14.19 -5.45
C THR A 349 4.55 -14.62 -5.03
N ARG A 350 4.32 -14.91 -3.74
CA ARG A 350 3.00 -15.30 -3.21
C ARG A 350 2.24 -14.15 -2.57
N ALA A 351 2.93 -13.15 -2.02
CA ALA A 351 2.32 -12.05 -1.29
C ALA A 351 1.60 -11.01 -2.16
N LEU A 352 1.60 -11.20 -3.50
CA LEU A 352 1.21 -10.13 -4.44
C LEU A 352 0.40 -10.62 -5.65
N TRP A 353 -0.20 -11.83 -5.55
CA TRP A 353 -1.11 -12.36 -6.60
C TRP A 353 -2.52 -12.56 -6.07
#